data_be42c2d894a3a05ade7da29a25832682
#
_entry.id   be42c2d894a3a05ade7da29a25832682
#
_cell.length_a   1.000
_cell.length_b   1.000
_cell.length_c   1.000
_cell.angle_alpha   90.00
_cell.angle_beta   90.00
_cell.angle_gamma   90.00
#
_symmetry.space_group_name_H-M   'P 1'
#
loop_
_entity.id
_entity.type
_entity.pdbx_description
1 polymer ?
#
loop_
_entity_poly.entity_id
_entity_poly.type
_entity_poly.pdbx_seq_one_letter_code
_entity_poly.pdbx_strand_id
1 'polypeptide(L)'
;MRKLFTIDLKDYNPNDYERPSITSDVLLFSVSDGVQTNYRKLKKKYFSVLLVKRDRYPFKDKWCIPGGFIGMEETCEETAKRVLATETNLHNIFMEQLYTFDDINRDPRTRVISVVNMALVDKNKLDDTLYPKASWFNVT
;
A
#
# COMPACT_ATOMS: atom_id res chain seq x y z
N MET A 1 -3.63 -17.43 27.40
CA MET A 1 -3.39 -15.97 27.27
C MET A 1 -2.88 -15.42 28.60
N ARG A 2 -1.82 -14.64 28.55
CA ARG A 2 -1.32 -14.04 29.79
C ARG A 2 -2.16 -12.83 30.17
N LYS A 3 -2.27 -12.61 31.44
CA LYS A 3 -2.94 -11.45 31.98
C LYS A 3 -2.06 -10.21 31.77
N LEU A 4 -2.53 -9.25 31.01
CA LEU A 4 -1.76 -8.06 30.66
C LEU A 4 -2.09 -6.85 31.51
N PHE A 5 -3.30 -6.80 32.08
CA PHE A 5 -3.78 -5.59 32.73
C PHE A 5 -4.15 -5.85 34.18
N THR A 6 -3.69 -4.98 35.05
CA THR A 6 -4.11 -4.87 36.42
C THR A 6 -4.94 -3.63 36.65
N ILE A 7 -5.05 -2.76 35.63
CA ILE A 7 -5.80 -1.51 35.70
C ILE A 7 -7.24 -1.75 35.30
N ASP A 8 -8.17 -1.22 36.08
CA ASP A 8 -9.59 -1.24 35.74
C ASP A 8 -9.81 -0.36 34.51
N LEU A 9 -10.63 -0.79 33.56
CA LEU A 9 -10.90 -0.06 32.32
C LEU A 9 -11.41 1.36 32.55
N LYS A 10 -12.18 1.58 33.60
CA LYS A 10 -12.69 2.93 33.93
C LYS A 10 -11.58 3.90 34.33
N ASP A 11 -10.45 3.39 34.82
CA ASP A 11 -9.31 4.19 35.25
C ASP A 11 -8.24 4.29 34.16
N TYR A 12 -8.44 3.61 33.03
CA TYR A 12 -7.52 3.62 31.92
C TYR A 12 -7.74 4.86 31.04
N ASN A 13 -6.69 5.66 30.88
CA ASN A 13 -6.73 6.80 29.97
C ASN A 13 -5.73 6.55 28.83
N PRO A 14 -6.21 6.31 27.60
CA PRO A 14 -5.33 6.08 26.47
C PRO A 14 -4.41 7.28 26.16
N ASN A 15 -4.76 8.48 26.57
CA ASN A 15 -3.94 9.67 26.36
C ASN A 15 -2.71 9.74 27.28
N ASP A 16 -2.61 8.87 28.27
CA ASP A 16 -1.42 8.75 29.09
C ASP A 16 -0.27 8.06 28.38
N TYR A 17 -0.50 7.51 27.19
CA TYR A 17 0.48 6.75 26.44
C TYR A 17 0.68 7.34 25.05
N GLU A 18 1.95 7.51 24.67
CA GLU A 18 2.29 7.85 23.30
C GLU A 18 2.06 6.65 22.39
N ARG A 19 1.60 6.92 21.16
CA ARG A 19 1.32 5.87 20.18
C ARG A 19 1.89 6.23 18.82
N PRO A 20 2.54 5.28 18.14
CA PRO A 20 2.94 5.51 16.77
C PRO A 20 1.73 5.56 15.85
N SER A 21 1.90 6.20 14.70
CA SER A 21 0.92 6.11 13.63
C SER A 21 1.14 4.83 12.84
N ILE A 22 0.07 4.29 12.28
CA ILE A 22 0.14 3.10 11.44
C ILE A 22 -0.41 3.45 10.07
N THR A 23 0.36 3.11 9.02
CA THR A 23 -0.11 3.19 7.64
C THR A 23 -0.35 1.79 7.09
N SER A 24 -1.26 1.70 6.15
CA SER A 24 -1.47 0.52 5.33
C SER A 24 -1.10 0.90 3.90
N ASP A 25 -0.10 0.24 3.37
CA ASP A 25 0.47 0.56 2.07
C ASP A 25 0.29 -0.62 1.12
N VAL A 26 0.24 -0.35 -0.18
CA VAL A 26 -0.05 -1.37 -1.17
C VAL A 26 1.09 -1.48 -2.17
N LEU A 27 1.68 -2.66 -2.24
CA LEU A 27 2.66 -3.00 -3.25
C LEU A 27 1.96 -3.83 -4.32
N LEU A 28 1.54 -3.15 -5.37
CA LEU A 28 0.76 -3.78 -6.43
C LEU A 28 1.63 -3.98 -7.65
N PHE A 29 1.87 -5.25 -7.97
CA PHE A 29 2.67 -5.65 -9.13
C PHE A 29 1.79 -6.18 -10.25
N SER A 30 2.28 -6.03 -11.46
CA SER A 30 1.70 -6.67 -12.64
C SER A 30 2.77 -7.37 -13.45
N VAL A 31 2.44 -8.56 -13.91
CA VAL A 31 3.22 -9.28 -14.92
C VAL A 31 2.40 -9.31 -16.19
N SER A 32 2.95 -8.80 -17.28
CA SER A 32 2.26 -8.78 -18.57
C SER A 32 3.19 -9.25 -19.69
N ASP A 33 2.59 -9.80 -20.75
CA ASP A 33 3.33 -10.21 -21.93
C ASP A 33 3.64 -9.00 -22.79
N GLY A 34 4.87 -8.96 -23.31
CA GLY A 34 5.25 -7.99 -24.31
C GLY A 34 4.80 -8.41 -25.71
N VAL A 35 4.94 -7.49 -26.66
CA VAL A 35 4.67 -7.77 -28.06
C VAL A 35 5.71 -8.76 -28.59
N GLN A 36 5.24 -9.86 -29.20
CA GLN A 36 6.12 -10.84 -29.80
C GLN A 36 6.49 -10.38 -31.21
N THR A 37 7.75 -10.01 -31.38
CA THR A 37 8.28 -9.56 -32.67
C THR A 37 8.92 -10.68 -33.49
N ASN A 38 9.18 -11.86 -32.87
CA ASN A 38 9.80 -13.00 -33.53
C ASN A 38 9.20 -14.29 -32.97
N TYR A 39 8.59 -15.08 -33.85
CA TYR A 39 7.95 -16.35 -33.46
C TYR A 39 8.91 -17.41 -32.91
N ARG A 40 10.19 -17.23 -33.11
CA ARG A 40 11.20 -18.18 -32.60
C ARG A 40 11.68 -17.84 -31.20
N LYS A 41 11.25 -16.69 -30.65
CA LYS A 41 11.61 -16.26 -29.30
C LYS A 41 10.39 -16.31 -28.41
N LEU A 42 10.63 -16.63 -27.14
CA LEU A 42 9.59 -16.53 -26.13
C LEU A 42 9.14 -15.08 -25.98
N LYS A 43 7.86 -14.87 -25.68
CA LYS A 43 7.35 -13.54 -25.37
C LYS A 43 8.10 -12.99 -24.17
N LYS A 44 8.49 -11.73 -24.28
CA LYS A 44 9.13 -11.02 -23.18
C LYS A 44 8.08 -10.68 -22.12
N LYS A 45 8.38 -11.01 -20.87
CA LYS A 45 7.56 -10.63 -19.74
C LYS A 45 7.97 -9.26 -19.22
N TYR A 46 7.00 -8.44 -18.87
CA TYR A 46 7.22 -7.16 -18.22
C TYR A 46 6.68 -7.22 -16.79
N PHE A 47 7.52 -6.80 -15.87
CA PHE A 47 7.18 -6.69 -14.46
C PHE A 47 7.06 -5.22 -14.11
N SER A 48 5.87 -4.82 -13.61
CA SER A 48 5.55 -3.43 -13.34
C SER A 48 5.03 -3.25 -11.92
N VAL A 49 5.22 -2.07 -11.38
CA VAL A 49 4.67 -1.67 -10.09
C VAL A 49 3.80 -0.44 -10.27
N LEU A 50 2.69 -0.39 -9.51
CA LEU A 50 1.80 0.76 -9.52
C LEU A 50 2.29 1.80 -8.52
N LEU A 51 2.50 3.02 -9.01
CA LEU A 51 2.89 4.15 -8.18
C LEU A 51 1.89 5.28 -8.34
N VAL A 52 1.81 6.11 -7.32
CA VAL A 52 1.01 7.34 -7.34
C VAL A 52 1.90 8.54 -7.09
N LYS A 53 1.58 9.65 -7.73
CA LYS A 53 2.30 10.89 -7.55
C LYS A 53 1.72 11.64 -6.36
N ARG A 54 2.58 12.01 -5.42
CA ARG A 54 2.16 12.72 -4.22
C ARG A 54 1.75 14.15 -4.57
N ASP A 55 0.63 14.60 -4.01
CA ASP A 55 0.11 15.94 -4.20
C ASP A 55 0.32 16.85 -2.98
N ARG A 56 1.01 16.33 -1.95
CA ARG A 56 1.27 17.08 -0.71
C ARG A 56 2.62 16.72 -0.11
N TYR A 57 3.10 17.55 0.78
CA TYR A 57 4.34 17.29 1.52
C TYR A 57 4.10 16.24 2.61
N PRO A 58 5.12 15.46 3.00
CA PRO A 58 6.49 15.46 2.45
C PRO A 58 6.55 14.79 1.07
N PHE A 59 7.63 15.08 0.35
CA PHE A 59 7.93 14.48 -0.97
C PHE A 59 6.87 14.77 -2.05
N LYS A 60 6.31 15.97 -2.02
CA LYS A 60 5.36 16.42 -3.05
C LYS A 60 5.97 16.25 -4.44
N ASP A 61 5.14 15.81 -5.39
CA ASP A 61 5.50 15.51 -6.78
C ASP A 61 6.42 14.31 -6.99
N LYS A 62 6.72 13.57 -5.93
CA LYS A 62 7.44 12.31 -6.01
C LYS A 62 6.47 11.14 -6.15
N TRP A 63 6.95 10.07 -6.77
CA TRP A 63 6.18 8.84 -6.93
C TRP A 63 6.38 7.92 -5.73
N CYS A 64 5.31 7.30 -5.27
CA CYS A 64 5.35 6.36 -4.15
C CYS A 64 4.29 5.28 -4.33
N ILE A 65 4.41 4.21 -3.54
CA ILE A 65 3.35 3.20 -3.52
C ILE A 65 2.08 3.81 -2.89
N PRO A 66 0.89 3.37 -3.32
CA PRO A 66 -0.35 3.81 -2.70
C PRO A 66 -0.37 3.45 -1.22
N GLY A 67 -0.86 4.34 -0.37
CA GLY A 67 -0.92 4.08 1.06
C GLY A 67 -1.54 5.23 1.82
N GLY A 68 -1.95 4.96 3.03
CA GLY A 68 -2.54 5.96 3.90
C GLY A 68 -2.60 5.51 5.35
N PHE A 69 -2.88 6.46 6.22
CA PHE A 69 -3.03 6.16 7.63
C PHE A 69 -4.28 5.30 7.87
N ILE A 70 -4.13 4.31 8.76
CA ILE A 70 -5.24 3.44 9.13
C ILE A 70 -6.34 4.27 9.80
N GLY A 71 -7.58 4.02 9.38
CA GLY A 71 -8.74 4.62 10.04
C GLY A 71 -9.01 3.94 11.38
N MET A 72 -9.57 4.70 12.32
CA MET A 72 -9.84 4.19 13.68
C MET A 72 -10.81 3.01 13.69
N GLU A 73 -11.63 2.87 12.65
CA GLU A 73 -12.60 1.78 12.54
C GLU A 73 -12.32 0.91 11.32
N GLU A 74 -11.08 0.93 10.83
CA GLU A 74 -10.66 0.14 9.69
C GLU A 74 -9.60 -0.87 10.10
N THR A 75 -9.66 -2.05 9.50
CA THR A 75 -8.51 -2.98 9.50
C THR A 75 -7.47 -2.48 8.49
N CYS A 76 -6.26 -3.03 8.56
CA CYS A 76 -5.23 -2.70 7.57
C CYS A 76 -5.69 -3.04 6.14
N GLU A 77 -6.39 -4.16 5.97
CA GLU A 77 -6.92 -4.56 4.67
C GLU A 77 -7.98 -3.57 4.16
N GLU A 78 -8.88 -3.14 5.03
CA GLU A 78 -9.91 -2.15 4.66
C GLU A 78 -9.29 -0.82 4.27
N THR A 79 -8.28 -0.37 5.00
CA THR A 79 -7.55 0.85 4.65
C THR A 79 -6.87 0.71 3.29
N ALA A 80 -6.20 -0.43 3.04
CA ALA A 80 -5.54 -0.69 1.76
C ALA A 80 -6.54 -0.64 0.60
N LYS A 81 -7.70 -1.26 0.76
CA LYS A 81 -8.74 -1.23 -0.27
C LYS A 81 -9.27 0.18 -0.52
N ARG A 82 -9.50 0.93 0.55
CA ARG A 82 -9.95 2.33 0.43
C ARG A 82 -8.91 3.18 -0.30
N VAL A 83 -7.65 3.04 0.06
CA VAL A 83 -6.55 3.79 -0.56
C VAL A 83 -6.44 3.47 -2.05
N LEU A 84 -6.49 2.20 -2.42
CA LEU A 84 -6.47 1.83 -3.85
C LEU A 84 -7.64 2.46 -4.60
N ALA A 85 -8.84 2.39 -4.03
CA ALA A 85 -10.02 2.97 -4.67
C ALA A 85 -9.89 4.48 -4.84
N THR A 86 -9.45 5.19 -3.79
CA THR A 86 -9.42 6.66 -3.81
C THR A 86 -8.22 7.23 -4.57
N GLU A 87 -7.09 6.55 -4.55
CA GLU A 87 -5.87 7.07 -5.21
C GLU A 87 -5.68 6.55 -6.63
N THR A 88 -6.17 5.36 -6.93
CA THR A 88 -5.91 4.71 -8.23
C THR A 88 -7.15 4.35 -9.03
N ASN A 89 -8.32 4.32 -8.40
CA ASN A 89 -9.57 3.82 -8.97
C ASN A 89 -9.60 2.30 -9.18
N LEU A 90 -8.74 1.55 -8.51
CA LEU A 90 -8.79 0.10 -8.59
C LEU A 90 -9.62 -0.48 -7.46
N HIS A 91 -10.45 -1.47 -7.79
CA HIS A 91 -11.39 -2.12 -6.88
C HIS A 91 -11.24 -3.63 -6.96
N ASN A 92 -11.69 -4.33 -5.91
CA ASN A 92 -11.77 -5.79 -5.90
C ASN A 92 -10.42 -6.47 -6.12
N ILE A 93 -9.35 -5.89 -5.59
CA ILE A 93 -8.01 -6.46 -5.66
C ILE A 93 -7.78 -7.35 -4.45
N PHE A 94 -7.44 -8.62 -4.68
CA PHE A 94 -7.05 -9.53 -3.62
C PHE A 94 -5.63 -9.21 -3.17
N MET A 95 -5.45 -9.02 -1.86
CA MET A 95 -4.17 -8.65 -1.26
C MET A 95 -3.84 -9.54 -0.09
N GLU A 96 -2.54 -9.75 0.12
CA GLU A 96 -2.02 -10.43 1.30
C GLU A 96 -0.99 -9.53 1.98
N GLN A 97 -0.92 -9.60 3.29
CA GLN A 97 0.10 -8.87 4.02
C GLN A 97 1.47 -9.43 3.68
N LEU A 98 2.38 -8.54 3.25
CA LEU A 98 3.75 -8.91 2.91
C LEU A 98 4.67 -8.77 4.11
N TYR A 99 4.69 -7.60 4.74
CA TYR A 99 5.66 -7.27 5.77
C TYR A 99 5.23 -6.03 6.53
N THR A 100 5.76 -5.90 7.75
CA THR A 100 5.60 -4.69 8.56
C THR A 100 6.96 -4.01 8.67
N PHE A 101 7.03 -2.76 8.22
CA PHE A 101 8.23 -1.93 8.28
C PHE A 101 8.15 -1.02 9.50
N ASP A 102 9.06 -1.23 10.45
CA ASP A 102 8.97 -0.57 11.75
C ASP A 102 10.25 0.17 12.16
N ASP A 103 11.14 0.47 11.22
CA ASP A 103 12.35 1.24 11.50
C ASP A 103 11.99 2.57 12.16
N ILE A 104 12.73 2.92 13.22
CA ILE A 104 12.36 4.06 14.06
C ILE A 104 12.37 5.38 13.29
N ASN A 105 13.31 5.56 12.38
CA ASN A 105 13.51 6.83 11.66
C ASN A 105 13.06 6.78 10.20
N ARG A 106 12.18 5.84 9.84
CA ARG A 106 11.79 5.68 8.44
C ARG A 106 10.94 6.84 7.88
N ASP A 107 10.20 7.52 8.74
CA ASP A 107 9.38 8.68 8.34
C ASP A 107 9.88 9.93 9.07
N PRO A 108 10.19 11.00 8.33
CA PRO A 108 10.75 12.22 8.94
C PRO A 108 9.76 12.98 9.81
N ARG A 109 8.46 12.74 9.67
CA ARG A 109 7.43 13.50 10.39
C ARG A 109 7.26 13.03 11.83
N THR A 110 7.20 11.70 12.02
CA THR A 110 6.86 11.09 13.30
C THR A 110 7.12 9.60 13.25
N ARG A 111 6.88 8.92 14.36
CA ARG A 111 6.98 7.45 14.42
C ARG A 111 5.83 6.82 13.61
N VAL A 112 6.15 6.21 12.48
CA VAL A 112 5.18 5.56 11.61
C VAL A 112 5.58 4.11 11.35
N ILE A 113 4.66 3.21 11.60
CA ILE A 113 4.79 1.79 11.26
C ILE A 113 3.97 1.54 10.00
N SER A 114 4.60 0.95 8.98
CA SER A 114 3.94 0.66 7.72
C SER A 114 3.62 -0.83 7.61
N VAL A 115 2.35 -1.16 7.48
CA VAL A 115 1.90 -2.51 7.16
C VAL A 115 1.71 -2.57 5.64
N VAL A 116 2.56 -3.34 4.97
CA VAL A 116 2.54 -3.43 3.51
C VAL A 116 1.74 -4.66 3.08
N ASN A 117 0.78 -4.43 2.21
CA ASN A 117 -0.01 -5.47 1.55
C ASN A 117 0.48 -5.61 0.12
N MET A 118 0.49 -6.82 -0.39
CA MET A 118 0.97 -7.11 -1.73
C MET A 118 -0.11 -7.79 -2.56
N ALA A 119 -0.17 -7.42 -3.83
CA ALA A 119 -1.02 -8.10 -4.80
C ALA A 119 -0.28 -8.24 -6.13
N LEU A 120 -0.65 -9.26 -6.87
CA LEU A 120 -0.16 -9.49 -8.23
C LEU A 120 -1.36 -9.56 -9.15
N VAL A 121 -1.40 -8.70 -10.16
CA VAL A 121 -2.50 -8.63 -11.11
C VAL A 121 -1.98 -8.63 -12.54
N ASP A 122 -2.85 -8.94 -13.49
CA ASP A 122 -2.59 -8.67 -14.90
C ASP A 122 -3.23 -7.33 -15.25
N LYS A 123 -2.40 -6.30 -15.44
CA LYS A 123 -2.90 -4.94 -15.70
C LYS A 123 -3.74 -4.83 -16.96
N ASN A 124 -3.54 -5.75 -17.91
CA ASN A 124 -4.30 -5.77 -19.16
C ASN A 124 -5.71 -6.34 -18.99
N LYS A 125 -5.99 -6.96 -17.85
CA LYS A 125 -7.31 -7.53 -17.53
C LYS A 125 -8.09 -6.71 -16.51
N LEU A 126 -7.55 -5.57 -16.08
CA LEU A 126 -8.24 -4.68 -15.16
C LEU A 126 -9.30 -3.87 -15.91
N ASP A 127 -10.51 -3.85 -15.37
CA ASP A 127 -11.64 -3.15 -15.99
C ASP A 127 -11.63 -1.65 -15.68
N ASP A 128 -11.02 -1.28 -14.56
CA ASP A 128 -11.04 0.11 -14.09
C ASP A 128 -9.93 0.93 -14.75
N THR A 129 -10.27 2.18 -15.09
CA THR A 129 -9.30 3.14 -15.61
C THR A 129 -8.61 3.86 -14.46
N LEU A 130 -7.28 3.86 -14.47
CA LEU A 130 -6.51 4.56 -13.45
C LEU A 130 -6.78 6.06 -13.43
N TYR A 131 -6.80 6.65 -12.25
CA TYR A 131 -6.76 8.11 -12.11
C TYR A 131 -5.44 8.66 -12.64
N PRO A 132 -5.42 9.92 -13.13
CA PRO A 132 -4.21 10.49 -13.75
C PRO A 132 -2.97 10.51 -12.89
N LYS A 133 -3.11 10.53 -11.57
CA LYS A 133 -1.96 10.53 -10.65
C LYS A 133 -1.36 9.15 -10.42
N ALA A 134 -1.97 8.10 -10.96
CA ALA A 134 -1.49 6.73 -10.81
C ALA A 134 -0.92 6.23 -12.15
N SER A 135 0.18 5.49 -12.09
CA SER A 135 0.80 4.95 -13.30
C SER A 135 1.59 3.68 -13.01
N TRP A 136 1.72 2.85 -14.03
CA TRP A 136 2.55 1.65 -13.99
C TRP A 136 3.96 1.97 -14.42
N PHE A 137 4.93 1.46 -13.65
CA PHE A 137 6.35 1.62 -13.94
C PHE A 137 7.02 0.26 -14.07
N ASN A 138 7.88 0.10 -15.06
CA ASN A 138 8.69 -1.11 -15.18
C ASN A 138 9.69 -1.20 -14.03
N VAL A 139 9.83 -2.41 -13.48
CA VAL A 139 10.72 -2.67 -12.35
C VAL A 139 12.08 -3.18 -12.82
N THR A 140 12.18 -3.67 -14.03
CA THR A 140 13.44 -4.24 -14.56
C THR A 140 14.35 -3.22 -15.19
#